data_17a4343bceef03ffce5c088db05f2b95
#
_entry.id   17a4343bceef03ffce5c088db05f2b95
#
_cell.length_a   1.000
_cell.length_b   1.000
_cell.length_c   1.000
_cell.angle_alpha   90.00
_cell.angle_beta   90.00
_cell.angle_gamma   90.00
#
_symmetry.space_group_name_H-M   'P 1'
#
loop_
_entity.id
_entity.type
_entity.pdbx_description
1 polymer ?
#
loop_
_entity_poly.entity_id
_entity_poly.type
_entity_poly.pdbx_seq_one_letter_code
_entity_poly.pdbx_strand_id
1 'polypeptide(L)'
;MRRYAALLKKAKFKVHYEVLNRKNSSLSYEEKLKAFVQDHKINHLVCFEIEDKFMEKRLHTFCLEHKITFETVLSPMFLTSREQFKEYLKKTKKPFMKTFYESQRKRLNLLMTAKGEPQGGKYSFDTENRKKLDVKAKPPALLSPERSPELKEVIALTDNLFSDHPGESKDFWLPTSRKESLLWLNQFCEERLKTFGDFEDAITQKFDFVYHSVLTPALNLGLITPIEVVETAI
;
A
#
# COMPACT_ATOMS: atom_id res chain seq x y z
N MET A 1 -6.74 -9.73 3.67
CA MET A 1 -7.65 -9.55 4.81
C MET A 1 -7.97 -10.87 5.53
N ARG A 2 -8.55 -11.93 4.90
CA ARG A 2 -8.89 -13.21 5.57
C ARG A 2 -7.69 -13.86 6.26
N ARG A 3 -6.57 -14.02 5.57
CA ARG A 3 -5.31 -14.57 6.14
C ARG A 3 -4.80 -13.75 7.33
N TYR A 4 -4.88 -12.42 7.26
CA TYR A 4 -4.49 -11.54 8.36
C TYR A 4 -5.43 -11.69 9.57
N ALA A 5 -6.73 -11.75 9.36
CA ALA A 5 -7.70 -12.03 10.42
C ALA A 5 -7.42 -13.37 11.11
N ALA A 6 -7.06 -14.41 10.35
CA ALA A 6 -6.66 -15.70 10.91
C ALA A 6 -5.38 -15.63 11.75
N LEU A 7 -4.37 -14.85 11.30
CA LEU A 7 -3.15 -14.60 12.07
C LEU A 7 -3.42 -13.88 13.39
N LEU A 8 -4.27 -12.84 13.38
CA LEU A 8 -4.66 -12.13 14.59
C LEU A 8 -5.40 -13.04 15.58
N LYS A 9 -6.32 -13.89 15.10
CA LYS A 9 -6.99 -14.89 15.94
C LYS A 9 -5.99 -15.88 16.55
N LYS A 10 -5.02 -16.35 15.77
CA LYS A 10 -3.94 -17.22 16.28
C LYS A 10 -3.09 -16.51 17.35
N ALA A 11 -2.90 -15.20 17.23
CA ALA A 11 -2.26 -14.37 18.23
C ALA A 11 -3.17 -13.97 19.40
N LYS A 12 -4.34 -14.61 19.53
CA LYS A 12 -5.33 -14.42 20.60
C LYS A 12 -6.01 -13.05 20.64
N PHE A 13 -5.99 -12.30 19.56
CA PHE A 13 -6.84 -11.12 19.44
C PHE A 13 -8.29 -11.51 19.22
N LYS A 14 -9.22 -10.75 19.81
CA LYS A 14 -10.65 -10.84 19.47
C LYS A 14 -10.85 -10.17 18.11
N VAL A 15 -11.17 -10.96 17.09
CA VAL A 15 -11.31 -10.47 15.72
C VAL A 15 -12.73 -10.67 15.25
N HIS A 16 -13.42 -9.58 14.96
CA HIS A 16 -14.62 -9.57 14.15
C HIS A 16 -14.25 -9.42 12.68
N TYR A 17 -14.60 -10.36 11.86
CA TYR A 17 -14.36 -10.33 10.41
C TYR A 17 -15.65 -10.63 9.66
N GLU A 18 -16.17 -9.61 9.01
CA GLU A 18 -17.39 -9.76 8.23
C GLU A 18 -17.07 -10.21 6.81
N VAL A 19 -17.53 -11.41 6.46
CA VAL A 19 -17.36 -11.98 5.12
C VAL A 19 -18.43 -11.40 4.21
N LEU A 20 -18.02 -10.78 3.12
CA LEU A 20 -18.92 -10.31 2.06
C LEU A 20 -19.74 -11.49 1.51
N ASN A 21 -21.04 -11.30 1.38
CA ASN A 21 -21.97 -12.24 0.79
C ASN A 21 -23.18 -11.48 0.19
N ARG A 22 -24.08 -12.18 -0.52
CA ARG A 22 -25.26 -11.54 -1.13
C ARG A 22 -26.19 -10.82 -0.15
N LYS A 23 -26.28 -11.28 1.11
CA LYS A 23 -27.16 -10.67 2.10
C LYS A 23 -26.63 -9.35 2.64
N ASN A 24 -25.29 -9.22 2.76
CA ASN A 24 -24.67 -8.03 3.32
C ASN A 24 -23.96 -7.14 2.29
N SER A 25 -23.99 -7.52 1.00
CA SER A 25 -23.33 -6.74 -0.07
C SER A 25 -23.98 -5.37 -0.31
N SER A 26 -25.26 -5.21 0.00
CA SER A 26 -26.01 -3.94 -0.12
C SER A 26 -25.89 -3.05 1.11
N LEU A 27 -25.42 -3.57 2.25
CA LEU A 27 -25.27 -2.78 3.47
C LEU A 27 -24.08 -1.82 3.36
N SER A 28 -24.29 -0.58 3.76
CA SER A 28 -23.22 0.42 3.87
C SER A 28 -22.20 0.05 4.95
N TYR A 29 -21.05 0.69 4.90
CA TYR A 29 -20.03 0.52 5.92
C TYR A 29 -20.54 0.93 7.31
N GLU A 30 -21.28 2.04 7.39
CA GLU A 30 -21.86 2.58 8.62
C GLU A 30 -22.91 1.64 9.23
N GLU A 31 -23.75 1.02 8.42
CA GLU A 31 -24.75 0.04 8.91
C GLU A 31 -24.07 -1.17 9.55
N LYS A 32 -23.00 -1.69 8.93
CA LYS A 32 -22.21 -2.79 9.47
C LYS A 32 -21.47 -2.38 10.76
N LEU A 33 -20.87 -1.20 10.75
CA LEU A 33 -20.18 -0.68 11.93
C LEU A 33 -21.16 -0.43 13.08
N LYS A 34 -22.36 0.09 12.81
CA LYS A 34 -23.41 0.31 13.80
C LYS A 34 -23.82 -1.00 14.47
N ALA A 35 -24.09 -2.03 13.70
CA ALA A 35 -24.41 -3.34 14.25
C ALA A 35 -23.28 -3.84 15.18
N PHE A 36 -22.04 -3.78 14.71
CA PHE A 36 -20.88 -4.21 15.49
C PHE A 36 -20.72 -3.45 16.81
N VAL A 37 -20.79 -2.11 16.79
CA VAL A 37 -20.60 -1.30 18.01
C VAL A 37 -21.73 -1.49 19.00
N GLN A 38 -22.98 -1.71 18.54
CA GLN A 38 -24.12 -1.98 19.40
C GLN A 38 -24.03 -3.36 20.06
N ASP A 39 -23.77 -4.42 19.28
CA ASP A 39 -23.66 -5.80 19.76
C ASP A 39 -22.53 -5.97 20.79
N HIS A 40 -21.44 -5.25 20.60
CA HIS A 40 -20.26 -5.34 21.48
C HIS A 40 -20.15 -4.21 22.50
N LYS A 41 -21.13 -3.29 22.55
CA LYS A 41 -21.15 -2.13 23.45
C LYS A 41 -19.88 -1.29 23.38
N ILE A 42 -19.41 -1.04 22.15
CA ILE A 42 -18.19 -0.27 21.90
C ILE A 42 -18.49 1.21 22.12
N ASN A 43 -17.68 1.88 22.94
CA ASN A 43 -17.75 3.34 23.20
C ASN A 43 -16.47 4.07 22.84
N HIS A 44 -15.43 3.37 22.38
CA HIS A 44 -14.16 3.94 21.96
C HIS A 44 -13.67 3.21 20.69
N LEU A 45 -13.39 3.95 19.63
CA LEU A 45 -12.87 3.48 18.36
C LEU A 45 -11.50 4.11 18.13
N VAL A 46 -10.49 3.27 17.91
CA VAL A 46 -9.12 3.69 17.57
C VAL A 46 -8.77 3.15 16.19
N CYS A 47 -8.20 3.99 15.35
CA CYS A 47 -7.64 3.56 14.08
C CYS A 47 -6.37 4.35 13.73
N PHE A 48 -5.64 3.92 12.71
CA PHE A 48 -4.61 4.74 12.11
C PHE A 48 -5.22 5.98 11.44
N GLU A 49 -4.43 7.07 11.32
CA GLU A 49 -4.81 8.22 10.50
C GLU A 49 -5.33 7.76 9.14
N ILE A 50 -6.45 8.34 8.72
CA ILE A 50 -7.15 7.96 7.48
C ILE A 50 -6.79 8.98 6.42
N GLU A 51 -6.13 8.52 5.34
CA GLU A 51 -5.66 9.42 4.28
C GLU A 51 -6.75 9.76 3.24
N ASP A 52 -7.87 9.02 3.25
CA ASP A 52 -9.07 9.35 2.50
C ASP A 52 -9.94 10.33 3.31
N LYS A 53 -10.03 11.58 2.86
CA LYS A 53 -10.81 12.64 3.53
C LYS A 53 -12.30 12.33 3.63
N PHE A 54 -12.87 11.62 2.65
CA PHE A 54 -14.28 11.25 2.67
C PHE A 54 -14.53 10.18 3.73
N MET A 55 -13.68 9.17 3.79
CA MET A 55 -13.79 8.12 4.79
C MET A 55 -13.53 8.66 6.21
N GLU A 56 -12.54 9.53 6.40
CA GLU A 56 -12.27 10.20 7.66
C GLU A 56 -13.50 10.97 8.15
N LYS A 57 -14.12 11.78 7.27
CA LYS A 57 -15.35 12.52 7.59
C LYS A 57 -16.51 11.59 7.94
N ARG A 58 -16.71 10.50 7.19
CA ARG A 58 -17.77 9.51 7.45
C ARG A 58 -17.62 8.90 8.83
N LEU A 59 -16.42 8.45 9.21
CA LEU A 59 -16.17 7.88 10.53
C LEU A 59 -16.31 8.90 11.67
N HIS A 60 -15.82 10.11 11.47
CA HIS A 60 -16.04 11.20 12.42
C HIS A 60 -17.53 11.46 12.66
N THR A 61 -18.32 11.62 11.61
CA THR A 61 -19.77 11.84 11.69
C THR A 61 -20.45 10.68 12.40
N PHE A 62 -20.13 9.44 12.00
CA PHE A 62 -20.65 8.23 12.64
C PHE A 62 -20.39 8.21 14.15
N CYS A 63 -19.13 8.46 14.56
CA CYS A 63 -18.77 8.44 15.97
C CYS A 63 -19.48 9.53 16.80
N LEU A 64 -19.63 10.73 16.22
CA LEU A 64 -20.41 11.81 16.86
C LEU A 64 -21.87 11.45 17.06
N GLU A 65 -22.54 10.93 16.02
CA GLU A 65 -23.95 10.53 16.06
C GLU A 65 -24.21 9.40 17.07
N HIS A 66 -23.27 8.48 17.21
CA HIS A 66 -23.37 7.33 18.10
C HIS A 66 -22.70 7.51 19.46
N LYS A 67 -22.19 8.74 19.77
CA LYS A 67 -21.51 9.06 21.05
C LYS A 67 -20.33 8.14 21.35
N ILE A 68 -19.54 7.83 20.33
CA ILE A 68 -18.33 6.98 20.41
C ILE A 68 -17.13 7.93 20.44
N THR A 69 -16.21 7.73 21.40
CA THR A 69 -14.92 8.39 21.40
C THR A 69 -14.10 7.90 20.20
N PHE A 70 -13.63 8.83 19.37
CA PHE A 70 -12.84 8.51 18.18
C PHE A 70 -11.41 9.01 18.35
N GLU A 71 -10.44 8.10 18.25
CA GLU A 71 -9.02 8.38 18.38
C GLU A 71 -8.28 7.89 17.14
N THR A 72 -7.34 8.71 16.66
CA THR A 72 -6.44 8.31 15.57
C THR A 72 -5.00 8.26 16.06
N VAL A 73 -4.25 7.26 15.59
CA VAL A 73 -2.82 7.11 15.83
C VAL A 73 -2.04 7.26 14.53
N LEU A 74 -0.77 7.64 14.62
CA LEU A 74 0.07 7.82 13.44
C LEU A 74 0.11 6.57 12.58
N SER A 75 -0.09 6.75 11.27
CA SER A 75 -0.04 5.65 10.32
C SER A 75 1.41 5.27 9.98
N PRO A 76 1.79 3.99 10.02
CA PRO A 76 3.09 3.54 9.53
C PRO A 76 3.19 3.55 8.00
N MET A 77 2.10 3.89 7.30
CA MET A 77 2.03 3.87 5.84
C MET A 77 2.62 5.11 5.16
N PHE A 78 3.11 6.07 5.94
CA PHE A 78 3.74 7.27 5.43
C PHE A 78 5.02 7.60 6.22
N LEU A 79 6.10 7.91 5.50
CA LEU A 79 7.36 8.36 6.11
C LEU A 79 7.29 9.80 6.61
N THR A 80 6.27 10.53 6.23
CA THR A 80 6.03 11.93 6.60
C THR A 80 4.64 12.06 7.20
N SER A 81 4.56 12.51 8.47
CA SER A 81 3.27 12.77 9.09
C SER A 81 2.58 14.00 8.49
N ARG A 82 1.27 14.13 8.73
CA ARG A 82 0.49 15.32 8.34
C ARG A 82 1.08 16.61 8.92
N GLU A 83 1.53 16.57 10.17
CA GLU A 83 2.16 17.71 10.86
C GLU A 83 3.48 18.09 10.19
N GLN A 84 4.32 17.12 9.88
CA GLN A 84 5.59 17.35 9.18
C GLN A 84 5.36 17.95 7.79
N PHE A 85 4.33 17.50 7.07
CA PHE A 85 3.95 18.09 5.80
C PHE A 85 3.41 19.50 5.94
N LYS A 86 2.57 19.78 6.95
CA LYS A 86 2.12 21.14 7.26
C LYS A 86 3.28 22.08 7.56
N GLU A 87 4.29 21.62 8.32
CA GLU A 87 5.49 22.42 8.60
C GLU A 87 6.31 22.71 7.33
N TYR A 88 6.41 21.77 6.40
CA TYR A 88 7.00 22.04 5.10
C TYR A 88 6.22 23.11 4.33
N LEU A 89 4.89 23.02 4.31
CA LEU A 89 4.03 23.99 3.62
C LEU A 89 4.15 25.40 4.19
N LYS A 90 4.28 25.56 5.52
CA LYS A 90 4.49 26.86 6.17
C LYS A 90 5.80 27.54 5.73
N LYS A 91 6.82 26.75 5.41
CA LYS A 91 8.17 27.23 5.03
C LYS A 91 8.32 27.48 3.53
N THR A 92 7.35 27.11 2.72
CA THR A 92 7.43 27.21 1.27
C THR A 92 6.34 28.11 0.70
N LYS A 93 6.69 29.03 -0.21
CA LYS A 93 5.72 29.88 -0.90
C LYS A 93 4.82 29.11 -1.85
N LYS A 94 5.35 28.08 -2.48
CA LYS A 94 4.65 27.20 -3.41
C LYS A 94 5.11 25.76 -3.19
N PRO A 95 4.20 24.82 -2.96
CA PRO A 95 4.52 23.40 -2.87
C PRO A 95 5.17 22.93 -4.20
N PHE A 96 6.31 22.27 -4.08
CA PHE A 96 7.01 21.73 -5.23
C PHE A 96 7.64 20.37 -4.87
N MET A 97 7.35 19.34 -5.65
CA MET A 97 7.76 17.97 -5.35
C MET A 97 9.27 17.85 -5.14
N LYS A 98 10.07 18.45 -5.99
CA LYS A 98 11.55 18.43 -5.89
C LYS A 98 12.03 18.87 -4.52
N THR A 99 11.60 20.07 -4.06
CA THR A 99 12.05 20.61 -2.77
C THR A 99 11.52 19.83 -1.59
N PHE A 100 10.32 19.30 -1.69
CA PHE A 100 9.77 18.37 -0.69
C PHE A 100 10.60 17.10 -0.62
N TYR A 101 10.86 16.45 -1.73
CA TYR A 101 11.67 15.23 -1.80
C TYR A 101 13.08 15.44 -1.21
N GLU A 102 13.77 16.52 -1.60
CA GLU A 102 15.07 16.89 -1.05
C GLU A 102 15.03 17.08 0.46
N SER A 103 13.97 17.73 0.98
CA SER A 103 13.77 17.91 2.42
C SER A 103 13.56 16.59 3.15
N GLN A 104 12.82 15.64 2.55
CA GLN A 104 12.61 14.32 3.12
C GLN A 104 13.88 13.47 3.11
N ARG A 105 14.66 13.49 2.03
CA ARG A 105 15.94 12.82 1.96
C ARG A 105 16.88 13.26 3.10
N LYS A 106 16.98 14.57 3.33
CA LYS A 106 17.77 15.16 4.43
C LYS A 106 17.21 14.75 5.80
N ARG A 107 15.90 14.91 6.02
CA ARG A 107 15.24 14.59 7.30
C ARG A 107 15.41 13.14 7.69
N LEU A 108 15.26 12.23 6.74
CA LEU A 108 15.35 10.78 6.95
C LEU A 108 16.77 10.25 6.85
N ASN A 109 17.74 11.11 6.47
CA ASN A 109 19.14 10.73 6.21
C ASN A 109 19.28 9.58 5.21
N LEU A 110 18.42 9.53 4.18
CA LEU A 110 18.39 8.46 3.19
C LEU A 110 19.29 8.81 1.99
N LEU A 111 20.23 7.90 1.66
CA LEU A 111 21.21 8.07 0.59
C LEU A 111 21.95 9.42 0.67
N MET A 112 22.36 9.79 1.88
CA MET A 112 23.16 10.97 2.17
C MET A 112 24.58 10.57 2.57
N THR A 113 25.55 11.39 2.21
CA THR A 113 26.93 11.24 2.66
C THR A 113 27.09 11.74 4.09
N ALA A 114 28.22 11.41 4.75
CA ALA A 114 28.54 11.96 6.06
C ALA A 114 28.63 13.49 6.12
N LYS A 115 28.83 14.14 4.96
CA LYS A 115 28.85 15.61 4.83
C LYS A 115 27.45 16.21 4.62
N GLY A 116 26.38 15.39 4.60
CA GLY A 116 25.03 15.85 4.36
C GLY A 116 24.70 16.16 2.89
N GLU A 117 25.52 15.67 1.97
CA GLU A 117 25.29 15.79 0.53
C GLU A 117 24.59 14.53 -0.03
N PRO A 118 23.82 14.61 -1.13
CA PRO A 118 23.21 13.43 -1.72
C PRO A 118 24.27 12.51 -2.32
N GLN A 119 24.14 11.20 -2.08
CA GLN A 119 24.94 10.19 -2.77
C GLN A 119 24.74 10.31 -4.29
N GLY A 120 25.80 10.16 -5.06
CA GLY A 120 25.78 10.37 -6.52
C GLY A 120 25.78 11.85 -6.96
N GLY A 121 25.94 12.80 -6.03
CA GLY A 121 26.11 14.24 -6.31
C GLY A 121 24.82 15.00 -6.65
N LYS A 122 23.68 14.32 -6.79
CA LYS A 122 22.36 14.93 -7.05
C LYS A 122 21.24 14.16 -6.38
N TYR A 123 20.09 14.83 -6.15
CA TYR A 123 18.94 14.21 -5.49
C TYR A 123 18.07 13.37 -6.42
N SER A 124 17.94 13.74 -7.69
CA SER A 124 17.09 13.07 -8.66
C SER A 124 17.86 12.69 -9.92
N PHE A 125 17.54 11.53 -10.45
CA PHE A 125 18.03 10.95 -11.69
C PHE A 125 16.90 10.75 -12.72
N ASP A 126 15.73 11.34 -12.53
CA ASP A 126 14.52 11.16 -13.37
C ASP A 126 14.74 11.44 -14.87
N THR A 127 15.73 12.25 -15.22
CA THR A 127 16.05 12.51 -16.63
C THR A 127 16.66 11.32 -17.34
N GLU A 128 17.02 10.27 -16.61
CA GLU A 128 17.72 9.08 -17.11
C GLU A 128 16.81 7.83 -17.17
N ASN A 129 15.53 7.96 -16.82
CA ASN A 129 14.59 6.84 -16.62
C ASN A 129 13.84 6.36 -17.89
N ARG A 130 14.15 6.93 -19.07
CA ARG A 130 13.44 6.66 -20.34
C ARG A 130 14.35 6.06 -21.40
N LYS A 131 15.34 5.29 -21.00
CA LYS A 131 16.20 4.60 -21.95
C LYS A 131 15.40 3.59 -22.77
N LYS A 132 15.70 3.49 -24.05
CA LYS A 132 15.07 2.51 -24.93
C LYS A 132 15.50 1.12 -24.53
N LEU A 133 14.51 0.23 -24.32
CA LEU A 133 14.76 -1.18 -24.01
C LEU A 133 15.46 -1.87 -25.19
N ASP A 134 16.53 -2.61 -24.90
CA ASP A 134 17.18 -3.44 -25.90
C ASP A 134 16.22 -4.51 -26.44
N VAL A 135 16.27 -4.81 -27.73
CA VAL A 135 15.44 -5.85 -28.37
C VAL A 135 15.70 -7.23 -27.76
N LYS A 136 16.92 -7.45 -27.23
CA LYS A 136 17.36 -8.68 -26.57
C LYS A 136 17.11 -8.68 -25.05
N ALA A 137 16.57 -7.60 -24.48
CA ALA A 137 16.29 -7.51 -23.06
C ALA A 137 15.36 -8.66 -22.61
N LYS A 138 15.71 -9.26 -21.50
CA LYS A 138 14.93 -10.33 -20.85
C LYS A 138 14.65 -9.90 -19.40
N PRO A 139 13.58 -9.13 -19.17
CA PRO A 139 13.20 -8.79 -17.80
C PRO A 139 12.98 -10.06 -16.96
N PRO A 140 13.36 -10.05 -15.67
CA PRO A 140 13.10 -11.19 -14.79
C PRO A 140 11.60 -11.51 -14.72
N ALA A 141 11.26 -12.79 -14.60
CA ALA A 141 9.87 -13.22 -14.39
C ALA A 141 9.36 -12.73 -13.03
N LEU A 142 8.07 -12.46 -12.95
CA LEU A 142 7.41 -12.18 -11.67
C LEU A 142 7.23 -13.47 -10.87
N LEU A 143 7.27 -13.38 -9.53
CA LEU A 143 6.87 -14.48 -8.67
C LEU A 143 5.39 -14.82 -8.88
N SER A 144 5.07 -16.10 -8.83
CA SER A 144 3.68 -16.54 -8.78
C SER A 144 3.22 -16.65 -7.34
N PRO A 145 2.09 -16.03 -6.96
CA PRO A 145 1.56 -16.13 -5.61
C PRO A 145 1.06 -17.54 -5.33
N GLU A 146 1.07 -17.91 -4.06
CA GLU A 146 0.46 -19.14 -3.58
C GLU A 146 -1.04 -19.14 -3.82
N ARG A 147 -1.58 -20.19 -4.42
CA ARG A 147 -3.02 -20.41 -4.60
C ARG A 147 -3.66 -20.95 -3.31
N SER A 148 -3.60 -20.16 -2.24
CA SER A 148 -4.15 -20.55 -0.94
C SER A 148 -5.66 -20.81 -1.01
N PRO A 149 -6.22 -21.60 -0.06
CA PRO A 149 -7.67 -21.82 0.03
C PRO A 149 -8.46 -20.50 0.08
N GLU A 150 -8.00 -19.54 0.87
CA GLU A 150 -8.66 -18.23 1.02
C GLU A 150 -8.64 -17.44 -0.30
N LEU A 151 -7.57 -17.52 -1.09
CA LEU A 151 -7.52 -16.89 -2.40
C LEU A 151 -8.53 -17.52 -3.35
N LYS A 152 -8.60 -18.86 -3.39
CA LYS A 152 -9.57 -19.58 -4.23
C LYS A 152 -11.02 -19.23 -3.85
N GLU A 153 -11.33 -19.14 -2.54
CA GLU A 153 -12.64 -18.70 -2.07
C GLU A 153 -12.98 -17.27 -2.50
N VAL A 154 -12.01 -16.34 -2.45
CA VAL A 154 -12.23 -14.96 -2.88
C VAL A 154 -12.41 -14.87 -4.38
N ILE A 155 -11.66 -15.62 -5.17
CA ILE A 155 -11.85 -15.73 -6.62
C ILE A 155 -13.28 -16.19 -6.93
N ALA A 156 -13.72 -17.31 -6.36
CA ALA A 156 -15.06 -17.82 -6.56
C ALA A 156 -16.16 -16.84 -6.12
N LEU A 157 -15.94 -16.10 -5.02
CA LEU A 157 -16.86 -15.07 -4.55
C LEU A 157 -16.92 -13.89 -5.53
N THR A 158 -15.78 -13.44 -6.06
CA THR A 158 -15.69 -12.35 -7.03
C THR A 158 -16.42 -12.72 -8.32
N ASP A 159 -16.17 -13.91 -8.86
CA ASP A 159 -16.83 -14.41 -10.08
C ASP A 159 -18.35 -14.53 -9.89
N ASN A 160 -18.81 -14.83 -8.68
CA ASN A 160 -20.25 -14.95 -8.39
C ASN A 160 -20.95 -13.60 -8.17
N LEU A 161 -20.31 -12.64 -7.49
CA LEU A 161 -20.93 -11.37 -7.12
C LEU A 161 -20.76 -10.30 -8.19
N PHE A 162 -19.70 -10.38 -9.00
CA PHE A 162 -19.27 -9.36 -9.94
C PHE A 162 -19.11 -9.92 -11.36
N SER A 163 -19.93 -10.92 -11.72
CA SER A 163 -19.89 -11.58 -13.04
C SER A 163 -20.20 -10.65 -14.21
N ASP A 164 -20.83 -9.50 -13.95
CA ASP A 164 -21.17 -8.45 -14.91
C ASP A 164 -20.06 -7.40 -15.08
N HIS A 165 -18.98 -7.48 -14.28
CA HIS A 165 -17.83 -6.59 -14.38
C HIS A 165 -16.83 -7.13 -15.41
N PRO A 166 -16.09 -6.24 -16.11
CA PRO A 166 -15.07 -6.65 -17.07
C PRO A 166 -13.87 -7.28 -16.35
N GLY A 167 -13.23 -8.26 -17.01
CA GLY A 167 -12.05 -8.93 -16.52
C GLY A 167 -12.33 -10.34 -16.00
N GLU A 168 -11.26 -11.03 -15.61
CA GLU A 168 -11.29 -12.40 -15.09
C GLU A 168 -10.42 -12.50 -13.84
N SER A 169 -10.92 -13.14 -12.78
CA SER A 169 -10.18 -13.28 -11.53
C SER A 169 -9.30 -14.54 -11.46
N LYS A 170 -9.48 -15.49 -12.41
CA LYS A 170 -8.76 -16.78 -12.43
C LYS A 170 -7.24 -16.65 -12.47
N ASP A 171 -6.74 -15.63 -13.17
CA ASP A 171 -5.31 -15.40 -13.38
C ASP A 171 -4.74 -14.33 -12.45
N PHE A 172 -5.40 -14.10 -11.32
CA PHE A 172 -4.92 -13.17 -10.31
C PHE A 172 -3.50 -13.53 -9.85
N TRP A 173 -2.57 -12.59 -9.92
CA TRP A 173 -1.13 -12.81 -9.82
C TRP A 173 -0.42 -11.99 -8.73
N LEU A 174 -1.13 -11.08 -8.05
CA LEU A 174 -0.52 -10.24 -7.00
C LEU A 174 -0.36 -11.00 -5.67
N PRO A 175 0.65 -10.68 -4.86
CA PRO A 175 0.81 -11.24 -3.52
C PRO A 175 -0.37 -10.90 -2.61
N THR A 176 -0.82 -11.86 -1.81
CA THR A 176 -1.99 -11.74 -0.94
C THR A 176 -1.65 -11.83 0.54
N SER A 177 -0.40 -11.99 0.89
CA SER A 177 0.08 -12.02 2.26
C SER A 177 1.35 -11.19 2.44
N ARG A 178 1.62 -10.80 3.69
CA ARG A 178 2.84 -10.10 4.05
C ARG A 178 4.09 -10.90 3.66
N LYS A 179 4.11 -12.21 3.91
CA LYS A 179 5.23 -13.09 3.54
C LYS A 179 5.52 -13.02 2.03
N GLU A 180 4.48 -13.16 1.21
CA GLU A 180 4.63 -13.08 -0.26
C GLU A 180 5.06 -11.68 -0.71
N SER A 181 4.55 -10.62 -0.07
CA SER A 181 4.91 -9.25 -0.40
C SER A 181 6.37 -8.93 -0.07
N LEU A 182 6.91 -9.46 1.03
CA LEU A 182 8.33 -9.35 1.38
C LEU A 182 9.22 -10.13 0.41
N LEU A 183 8.81 -11.34 -0.01
CA LEU A 183 9.53 -12.10 -1.04
C LEU A 183 9.54 -11.34 -2.36
N TRP A 184 8.42 -10.72 -2.72
CA TRP A 184 8.32 -9.90 -3.92
C TRP A 184 9.24 -8.66 -3.86
N LEU A 185 9.27 -7.97 -2.72
CA LEU A 185 10.18 -6.85 -2.48
C LEU A 185 11.64 -7.27 -2.62
N ASN A 186 12.04 -8.38 -2.00
CA ASN A 186 13.40 -8.89 -2.09
C ASN A 186 13.78 -9.24 -3.54
N GLN A 187 12.89 -9.95 -4.27
CA GLN A 187 13.14 -10.24 -5.68
C GLN A 187 13.29 -8.98 -6.52
N PHE A 188 12.46 -7.95 -6.27
CA PHE A 188 12.63 -6.67 -6.96
C PHE A 188 14.01 -6.06 -6.69
N CYS A 189 14.45 -6.02 -5.45
CA CYS A 189 15.75 -5.44 -5.08
C CYS A 189 16.92 -6.23 -5.69
N GLU A 190 16.86 -7.55 -5.68
CA GLU A 190 17.93 -8.42 -6.19
C GLU A 190 18.01 -8.43 -7.73
N GLU A 191 16.86 -8.51 -8.40
CA GLU A 191 16.83 -8.81 -9.83
C GLU A 191 16.51 -7.62 -10.73
N ARG A 192 15.81 -6.58 -10.21
CA ARG A 192 15.30 -5.46 -11.03
C ARG A 192 15.83 -4.09 -10.63
N LEU A 193 16.08 -3.83 -9.35
CA LEU A 193 16.40 -2.50 -8.84
C LEU A 193 17.60 -1.89 -9.56
N LYS A 194 18.62 -2.69 -9.90
CA LYS A 194 19.81 -2.22 -10.60
C LYS A 194 19.50 -1.56 -11.97
N THR A 195 18.49 -2.06 -12.66
CA THR A 195 18.10 -1.59 -14.00
C THR A 195 16.82 -0.75 -13.98
N PHE A 196 16.11 -0.73 -12.86
CA PHE A 196 14.86 0.00 -12.69
C PHE A 196 14.98 1.47 -13.08
N GLY A 197 16.01 2.18 -12.55
CA GLY A 197 16.17 3.61 -12.79
C GLY A 197 16.30 3.96 -14.29
N ASP A 198 16.95 3.13 -15.09
CA ASP A 198 17.14 3.35 -16.52
C ASP A 198 15.85 3.12 -17.35
N PHE A 199 15.01 2.20 -16.91
CA PHE A 199 13.87 1.68 -17.68
C PHE A 199 12.53 1.79 -16.95
N GLU A 200 12.42 2.66 -15.94
CA GLU A 200 11.17 2.84 -15.19
C GLU A 200 9.98 3.11 -16.11
N ASP A 201 10.15 4.05 -17.05
CA ASP A 201 9.13 4.47 -18.01
C ASP A 201 9.24 3.74 -19.38
N ALA A 202 10.03 2.68 -19.48
CA ALA A 202 10.19 1.96 -20.74
C ALA A 202 8.92 1.19 -21.11
N ILE A 203 8.51 1.32 -22.38
CA ILE A 203 7.33 0.65 -22.92
C ILE A 203 7.77 -0.35 -23.99
N THR A 204 7.17 -1.56 -23.99
CA THR A 204 7.41 -2.59 -24.97
C THR A 204 6.13 -3.38 -25.26
N GLN A 205 5.99 -3.90 -26.48
CA GLN A 205 4.91 -4.81 -26.84
C GLN A 205 5.21 -6.28 -26.48
N LYS A 206 6.42 -6.59 -26.00
CA LYS A 206 6.87 -7.97 -25.74
C LYS A 206 6.61 -8.43 -24.31
N PHE A 207 6.54 -7.49 -23.36
CA PHE A 207 6.45 -7.81 -21.94
C PHE A 207 5.45 -6.88 -21.27
N ASP A 208 4.55 -7.43 -20.47
CA ASP A 208 3.60 -6.68 -19.65
C ASP A 208 4.31 -5.97 -18.48
N PHE A 209 5.39 -6.57 -17.97
CA PHE A 209 6.22 -6.05 -16.90
C PHE A 209 7.68 -6.04 -17.30
N VAL A 210 8.34 -4.89 -17.22
CA VAL A 210 9.76 -4.76 -17.52
C VAL A 210 10.56 -4.83 -16.22
N TYR A 211 10.96 -3.69 -15.65
CA TYR A 211 11.74 -3.64 -14.41
C TYR A 211 10.99 -3.00 -13.24
N HIS A 212 9.71 -2.70 -13.42
CA HIS A 212 8.89 -2.07 -12.40
C HIS A 212 8.76 -2.93 -11.14
N SER A 213 8.66 -2.29 -9.97
CA SER A 213 8.58 -2.99 -8.68
C SER A 213 7.23 -3.66 -8.43
N VAL A 214 6.15 -3.07 -8.93
CA VAL A 214 4.76 -3.51 -8.70
C VAL A 214 4.42 -3.67 -7.20
N LEU A 215 4.99 -2.83 -6.34
CA LEU A 215 4.80 -2.86 -4.88
C LEU A 215 3.55 -2.09 -4.41
N THR A 216 2.98 -1.23 -5.26
CA THR A 216 1.86 -0.36 -4.91
C THR A 216 0.66 -1.11 -4.30
N PRO A 217 0.20 -2.26 -4.83
CA PRO A 217 -0.90 -3.00 -4.20
C PRO A 217 -0.58 -3.47 -2.78
N ALA A 218 0.64 -3.95 -2.55
CA ALA A 218 1.07 -4.41 -1.24
C ALA A 218 1.20 -3.26 -0.23
N LEU A 219 1.71 -2.10 -0.66
CA LEU A 219 1.76 -0.87 0.14
C LEU A 219 0.35 -0.38 0.46
N ASN A 220 -0.52 -0.23 -0.53
CA ASN A 220 -1.89 0.29 -0.33
C ASN A 220 -2.73 -0.60 0.60
N LEU A 221 -2.45 -1.89 0.65
CA LEU A 221 -3.12 -2.84 1.55
C LEU A 221 -2.44 -2.98 2.92
N GLY A 222 -1.31 -2.28 3.16
CA GLY A 222 -0.56 -2.39 4.41
C GLY A 222 0.09 -3.76 4.63
N LEU A 223 0.37 -4.50 3.56
CA LEU A 223 1.10 -5.78 3.65
C LEU A 223 2.59 -5.57 3.90
N ILE A 224 3.13 -4.47 3.41
CA ILE A 224 4.46 -3.92 3.68
C ILE A 224 4.35 -2.43 3.93
N THR A 225 5.31 -1.86 4.62
CA THR A 225 5.36 -0.42 4.92
C THR A 225 6.40 0.29 4.05
N PRO A 226 6.25 1.61 3.81
CA PRO A 226 7.24 2.38 3.07
C PRO A 226 8.65 2.32 3.67
N ILE A 227 8.77 2.26 5.00
CA ILE A 227 10.09 2.16 5.63
C ILE A 227 10.77 0.82 5.31
N GLU A 228 10.04 -0.29 5.32
CA GLU A 228 10.58 -1.59 4.94
C GLU A 228 11.05 -1.62 3.49
N VAL A 229 10.31 -0.98 2.59
CA VAL A 229 10.72 -0.87 1.17
C VAL A 229 12.03 -0.09 1.05
N VAL A 230 12.13 1.05 1.74
CA VAL A 230 13.33 1.90 1.70
C VAL A 230 14.53 1.18 2.32
N GLU A 231 14.38 0.57 3.50
CA GLU A 231 15.46 -0.14 4.20
C GLU A 231 15.95 -1.37 3.43
N THR A 232 15.05 -2.04 2.67
CA THR A 232 15.44 -3.20 1.85
C THR A 232 16.16 -2.77 0.57
N ALA A 233 15.85 -1.57 0.04
CA ALA A 233 16.39 -1.07 -1.21
C ALA A 233 17.75 -0.35 -1.06
N ILE A 234 18.18 -0.01 0.15
CA ILE A 234 19.44 0.68 0.48
C ILE A 234 20.51 -0.32 0.90
#